data_7b409b3f0ea31175f323ac6a92b61605
#
_entry.id   7b409b3f0ea31175f323ac6a92b61605
#
_cell.length_a   1.000
_cell.length_b   1.000
_cell.length_c   1.000
_cell.angle_alpha   90.00
_cell.angle_beta   90.00
_cell.angle_gamma   90.00
#
_symmetry.space_group_name_H-M   'P 1'
#
loop_
_entity.id
_entity.type
_entity.pdbx_description
1 polymer ?
#
loop_
_entity_poly.entity_id
_entity_poly.type
_entity_poly.pdbx_seq_one_letter_code
_entity_poly.pdbx_strand_id
1 'polypeptide(L)'
;MKIYDITLDIEPGMLYWHEGKTPEVMDVTTIKDGAPSNVTRWLIGSHTGTHIDAPRHFIDDGATVEQLPIEMFVGRTRVMDLIHIGDRAITADDIKAIGLDGVTRVLFKTTNSAKRMIKKEFSDDWVGIAPCAAQYLVDNGVQFVGIDYVTIEAPE
;
A
#
# COMPACT_ATOMS: atom_id res chain seq x y z
N MET A 1 -6.78 -23.88 7.38
CA MET A 1 -6.02 -22.68 7.03
C MET A 1 -6.82 -21.47 7.47
N LYS A 2 -6.21 -20.47 8.11
CA LYS A 2 -6.87 -19.21 8.48
C LYS A 2 -6.47 -18.16 7.45
N ILE A 3 -7.43 -17.48 6.83
CA ILE A 3 -7.22 -16.45 5.83
C ILE A 3 -7.66 -15.12 6.45
N TYR A 4 -6.86 -14.09 6.23
CA TYR A 4 -7.18 -12.72 6.59
C TYR A 4 -7.15 -11.89 5.31
N ASP A 5 -8.25 -11.26 4.98
CA ASP A 5 -8.28 -10.22 3.96
C ASP A 5 -7.80 -8.92 4.61
N ILE A 6 -6.76 -8.34 4.03
CA ILE A 6 -6.16 -7.07 4.47
C ILE A 6 -6.27 -5.99 3.39
N THR A 7 -7.06 -6.25 2.35
CA THR A 7 -7.30 -5.28 1.28
C THR A 7 -8.33 -4.23 1.70
N LEU A 8 -8.21 -3.05 1.12
CA LEU A 8 -9.22 -2.00 1.24
C LEU A 8 -10.33 -2.20 0.21
N ASP A 9 -11.57 -1.97 0.60
CA ASP A 9 -12.67 -1.87 -0.35
C ASP A 9 -12.45 -0.69 -1.29
N ILE A 10 -12.62 -0.93 -2.60
CA ILE A 10 -12.56 0.15 -3.61
C ILE A 10 -13.97 0.72 -3.74
N GLU A 11 -14.12 1.96 -3.30
CA GLU A 11 -15.41 2.66 -3.32
C GLU A 11 -15.24 4.16 -3.61
N PRO A 12 -16.24 4.83 -4.18
CA PRO A 12 -16.24 6.28 -4.26
C PRO A 12 -16.08 6.93 -2.88
N GLY A 13 -15.21 7.93 -2.79
CA GLY A 13 -14.94 8.64 -1.52
C GLY A 13 -13.96 7.91 -0.59
N MET A 14 -13.34 6.82 -1.02
CA MET A 14 -12.24 6.21 -0.26
C MET A 14 -11.04 7.15 -0.14
N LEU A 15 -10.13 6.88 0.80
CA LEU A 15 -8.87 7.58 0.92
C LEU A 15 -8.02 7.36 -0.35
N TYR A 16 -7.46 8.42 -0.89
CA TYR A 16 -6.55 8.41 -2.04
C TYR A 16 -5.48 9.50 -1.87
N TRP A 17 -4.48 9.50 -2.73
CA TRP A 17 -3.47 10.56 -2.76
C TRP A 17 -4.10 11.92 -3.10
N HIS A 18 -3.73 13.00 -2.40
CA HIS A 18 -4.40 14.31 -2.45
C HIS A 18 -4.51 14.92 -3.86
N GLU A 19 -3.58 14.64 -4.75
CA GLU A 19 -3.61 15.08 -6.15
C GLU A 19 -4.40 14.14 -7.07
N GLY A 20 -4.81 13.00 -6.57
CA GLY A 20 -5.58 12.01 -7.30
C GLY A 20 -7.06 12.31 -7.34
N LYS A 21 -7.82 11.37 -7.90
CA LYS A 21 -9.27 11.38 -7.88
C LYS A 21 -9.79 10.10 -7.23
N THR A 22 -10.80 10.25 -6.39
CA THR A 22 -11.53 9.10 -5.87
C THR A 22 -12.06 8.25 -7.01
N PRO A 23 -12.20 6.93 -6.83
CA PRO A 23 -12.83 6.08 -7.81
C PRO A 23 -14.21 6.58 -8.24
N GLU A 24 -14.48 6.54 -9.52
CA GLU A 24 -15.81 6.82 -10.08
C GLU A 24 -16.42 5.51 -10.60
N VAL A 25 -17.70 5.31 -10.31
CA VAL A 25 -18.47 4.16 -10.77
C VAL A 25 -19.71 4.61 -11.50
N MET A 26 -19.98 3.99 -12.64
CA MET A 26 -21.16 4.28 -13.46
C MET A 26 -21.86 3.00 -13.84
N ASP A 27 -23.17 2.93 -13.71
CA ASP A 27 -23.95 1.85 -14.28
C ASP A 27 -23.98 2.01 -15.81
N VAL A 28 -23.62 0.95 -16.51
CA VAL A 28 -23.69 0.85 -17.98
C VAL A 28 -25.00 0.21 -18.39
N THR A 29 -25.40 -0.87 -17.71
CA THR A 29 -26.70 -1.52 -17.86
C THR A 29 -27.18 -1.99 -16.49
N THR A 30 -28.52 -1.99 -16.29
CA THR A 30 -29.12 -2.52 -15.06
C THR A 30 -30.28 -3.47 -15.37
N ILE A 31 -30.42 -4.52 -14.59
CA ILE A 31 -31.59 -5.44 -14.67
C ILE A 31 -32.86 -4.67 -14.35
N LYS A 32 -32.78 -3.70 -13.45
CA LYS A 32 -33.90 -2.82 -13.07
C LYS A 32 -34.49 -2.08 -14.28
N ASP A 33 -33.66 -1.72 -15.23
CA ASP A 33 -34.04 -1.01 -16.45
C ASP A 33 -34.29 -1.95 -17.64
N GLY A 34 -34.41 -3.26 -17.38
CA GLY A 34 -34.76 -4.29 -18.36
C GLY A 34 -33.59 -4.93 -19.09
N ALA A 35 -32.36 -4.65 -18.69
CA ALA A 35 -31.19 -5.32 -19.26
C ALA A 35 -31.05 -6.76 -18.71
N PRO A 36 -30.36 -7.65 -19.43
CA PRO A 36 -30.15 -9.04 -18.98
C PRO A 36 -29.14 -9.15 -17.81
N SER A 37 -28.37 -8.11 -17.55
CA SER A 37 -27.34 -8.10 -16.51
C SER A 37 -27.04 -6.69 -15.99
N ASN A 38 -26.52 -6.61 -14.77
CA ASN A 38 -25.93 -5.39 -14.24
C ASN A 38 -24.48 -5.31 -14.67
N VAL A 39 -24.10 -4.21 -15.32
CA VAL A 39 -22.73 -3.92 -15.74
C VAL A 39 -22.35 -2.52 -15.27
N THR A 40 -21.23 -2.42 -14.59
CA THR A 40 -20.66 -1.13 -14.14
C THR A 40 -19.37 -0.84 -14.88
N ARG A 41 -19.06 0.42 -15.03
CA ARG A 41 -17.75 0.92 -15.47
C ARG A 41 -17.08 1.65 -14.33
N TRP A 42 -15.80 1.36 -14.14
CA TRP A 42 -14.97 2.03 -13.14
C TRP A 42 -13.91 2.90 -13.80
N LEU A 43 -13.73 4.09 -13.29
CA LEU A 43 -12.58 4.94 -13.55
C LEU A 43 -11.77 5.02 -12.27
N ILE A 44 -10.58 4.44 -12.27
CA ILE A 44 -9.68 4.37 -11.11
C ILE A 44 -8.27 4.77 -11.52
N GLY A 45 -7.53 5.38 -10.59
CA GLY A 45 -6.09 5.58 -10.73
C GLY A 45 -5.31 4.28 -10.46
N SER A 46 -4.08 4.20 -10.94
CA SER A 46 -3.19 3.05 -10.65
C SER A 46 -2.89 2.90 -9.16
N HIS A 47 -2.90 4.01 -8.40
CA HIS A 47 -2.66 4.04 -6.97
C HIS A 47 -3.97 4.09 -6.17
N THR A 48 -4.87 3.13 -6.44
CA THR A 48 -6.18 3.05 -5.78
C THR A 48 -6.24 1.85 -4.86
N GLY A 49 -6.65 2.06 -3.60
CA GLY A 49 -6.83 1.01 -2.60
C GLY A 49 -5.52 0.30 -2.25
N THR A 50 -5.61 -0.99 -1.94
CA THR A 50 -4.44 -1.83 -1.70
C THR A 50 -3.83 -2.20 -3.03
N HIS A 51 -2.66 -1.66 -3.34
CA HIS A 51 -2.00 -1.80 -4.64
C HIS A 51 -0.49 -2.01 -4.49
N ILE A 52 0.19 -2.14 -5.61
CA ILE A 52 1.64 -2.33 -5.72
C ILE A 52 2.20 -1.24 -6.61
N ASP A 53 3.28 -0.59 -6.16
CA ASP A 53 4.09 0.30 -6.98
C ASP A 53 5.25 -0.49 -7.57
N ALA A 54 5.26 -0.60 -8.89
CA ALA A 54 6.39 -1.15 -9.63
C ALA A 54 7.49 -0.10 -9.80
N PRO A 55 8.76 -0.49 -10.08
CA PRO A 55 9.85 0.45 -10.33
C PRO A 55 9.52 1.55 -11.34
N ARG A 56 8.68 1.25 -12.34
CA ARG A 56 8.20 2.21 -13.33
C ARG A 56 7.53 3.44 -12.73
N HIS A 57 7.01 3.35 -11.52
CA HIS A 57 6.35 4.48 -10.86
C HIS A 57 7.31 5.68 -10.69
N PHE A 58 8.57 5.42 -10.32
CA PHE A 58 9.56 6.46 -10.10
C PHE A 58 10.74 6.45 -11.08
N ILE A 59 10.87 5.41 -11.90
CA ILE A 59 11.99 5.21 -12.83
C ILE A 59 11.43 5.08 -14.24
N ASP A 60 11.72 6.03 -15.13
CA ASP A 60 11.11 6.13 -16.46
C ASP A 60 11.24 4.87 -17.32
N ASP A 61 12.37 4.17 -17.27
CA ASP A 61 12.62 2.88 -17.92
C ASP A 61 12.57 1.69 -16.95
N GLY A 62 11.99 1.88 -15.77
CA GLY A 62 11.81 0.84 -14.76
C GLY A 62 10.82 -0.24 -15.18
N ALA A 63 10.95 -1.41 -14.57
CA ALA A 63 10.05 -2.54 -14.81
C ALA A 63 8.60 -2.18 -14.42
N THR A 64 7.66 -2.58 -15.26
CA THR A 64 6.22 -2.53 -14.97
C THR A 64 5.79 -3.75 -14.13
N VAL A 65 4.61 -3.71 -13.52
CA VAL A 65 4.18 -4.75 -12.56
C VAL A 65 4.11 -6.14 -13.20
N GLU A 66 3.70 -6.24 -14.48
CA GLU A 66 3.63 -7.52 -15.21
C GLU A 66 5.01 -8.09 -15.58
N GLN A 67 6.07 -7.30 -15.48
CA GLN A 67 7.46 -7.73 -15.69
C GLN A 67 8.12 -8.25 -14.41
N LEU A 68 7.50 -8.01 -13.26
CA LEU A 68 8.03 -8.47 -11.98
C LEU A 68 7.67 -9.94 -11.75
N PRO A 69 8.60 -10.77 -11.23
CA PRO A 69 8.31 -12.17 -10.95
C PRO A 69 7.23 -12.29 -9.85
N ILE A 70 6.22 -13.12 -10.09
CA ILE A 70 5.08 -13.30 -9.16
C ILE A 70 5.55 -13.75 -7.76
N GLU A 71 6.68 -14.43 -7.69
CA GLU A 71 7.30 -14.89 -6.45
C GLU A 71 7.70 -13.75 -5.50
N MET A 72 7.85 -12.53 -6.02
CA MET A 72 8.07 -11.35 -5.18
C MET A 72 6.87 -11.06 -4.27
N PHE A 73 5.67 -11.39 -4.73
CA PHE A 73 4.41 -11.03 -4.07
C PHE A 73 3.86 -12.15 -3.18
N VAL A 74 4.40 -13.36 -3.29
CA VAL A 74 3.91 -14.55 -2.56
C VAL A 74 5.04 -15.16 -1.73
N GLY A 75 4.80 -15.36 -0.44
CA GLY A 75 5.75 -16.04 0.43
C GLY A 75 5.71 -15.58 1.88
N ARG A 76 6.69 -16.05 2.66
CA ARG A 76 6.83 -15.64 4.05
C ARG A 76 7.07 -14.14 4.12
N THR A 77 6.26 -13.47 4.92
CA THR A 77 6.30 -12.04 5.11
C THR A 77 6.39 -11.74 6.61
N ARG A 78 7.26 -10.80 6.98
CA ARG A 78 7.31 -10.30 8.35
C ARG A 78 6.42 -9.08 8.47
N VAL A 79 5.44 -9.15 9.37
CA VAL A 79 4.70 -7.97 9.80
C VAL A 79 5.43 -7.37 10.99
N MET A 80 5.88 -6.14 10.86
CA MET A 80 6.54 -5.37 11.91
C MET A 80 5.53 -4.43 12.55
N ASP A 81 5.14 -4.73 13.80
CA ASP A 81 4.26 -3.84 14.57
C ASP A 81 5.09 -2.69 15.16
N LEU A 82 4.94 -1.52 14.56
CA LEU A 82 5.64 -0.30 14.89
C LEU A 82 4.70 0.78 15.49
N ILE A 83 3.52 0.41 15.97
CA ILE A 83 2.58 1.36 16.59
C ILE A 83 3.24 2.13 17.74
N HIS A 84 4.17 1.48 18.47
CA HIS A 84 4.87 2.05 19.63
C HIS A 84 5.80 3.23 19.29
N ILE A 85 6.22 3.38 18.02
CA ILE A 85 7.07 4.52 17.63
C ILE A 85 6.28 5.84 17.51
N GLY A 86 4.95 5.79 17.58
CA GLY A 86 4.10 6.97 17.40
C GLY A 86 4.03 7.43 15.96
N ASP A 87 4.09 8.75 15.75
CA ASP A 87 3.87 9.36 14.42
C ASP A 87 5.17 9.81 13.73
N ARG A 88 6.34 9.36 14.21
CA ARG A 88 7.61 9.63 13.55
C ARG A 88 7.90 8.63 12.44
N ALA A 89 8.78 8.99 11.51
CA ALA A 89 9.26 8.10 10.46
C ALA A 89 9.95 6.83 11.03
N ILE A 90 9.80 5.72 10.33
CA ILE A 90 10.47 4.45 10.63
C ILE A 90 11.95 4.57 10.25
N THR A 91 12.84 4.27 11.20
CA THR A 91 14.28 4.32 11.01
C THR A 91 14.90 2.92 10.87
N ALA A 92 16.15 2.86 10.44
CA ALA A 92 16.90 1.60 10.39
C ALA A 92 17.00 0.93 11.77
N ASP A 93 17.10 1.71 12.84
CA ASP A 93 17.24 1.16 14.20
C ASP A 93 15.94 0.52 14.71
N ASP A 94 14.78 1.02 14.28
CA ASP A 94 13.50 0.38 14.57
C ASP A 94 13.41 -1.01 13.94
N ILE A 95 13.87 -1.14 12.70
CA ILE A 95 13.87 -2.41 11.97
C ILE A 95 14.88 -3.39 12.59
N LYS A 96 16.09 -2.90 12.93
CA LYS A 96 17.13 -3.70 13.60
C LYS A 96 16.65 -4.26 14.94
N ALA A 97 15.92 -3.46 15.71
CA ALA A 97 15.41 -3.88 17.02
C ALA A 97 14.44 -5.06 16.93
N ILE A 98 13.66 -5.16 15.84
CA ILE A 98 12.73 -6.27 15.60
C ILE A 98 13.42 -7.44 14.90
N GLY A 99 14.37 -7.16 14.00
CA GLY A 99 15.08 -8.12 13.15
C GLY A 99 14.29 -8.55 11.92
N LEU A 100 15.01 -8.88 10.86
CA LEU A 100 14.44 -9.31 9.59
C LEU A 100 14.24 -10.83 9.48
N ASP A 101 14.98 -11.63 10.28
CA ASP A 101 14.91 -13.11 10.29
C ASP A 101 15.04 -13.74 8.90
N GLY A 102 15.81 -13.11 8.01
CA GLY A 102 16.07 -13.59 6.66
C GLY A 102 14.88 -13.57 5.71
N VAL A 103 13.82 -12.83 6.03
CA VAL A 103 12.70 -12.64 5.10
C VAL A 103 13.05 -11.58 4.04
N THR A 104 12.49 -11.77 2.85
CA THR A 104 12.63 -10.82 1.74
C THR A 104 11.39 -9.92 1.57
N ARG A 105 10.40 -10.06 2.44
CA ARG A 105 9.13 -9.31 2.41
C ARG A 105 8.81 -8.79 3.79
N VAL A 106 8.50 -7.49 3.87
CA VAL A 106 8.18 -6.80 5.13
C VAL A 106 6.92 -5.97 4.94
N LEU A 107 6.01 -6.06 5.90
CA LEU A 107 4.86 -5.16 6.01
C LEU A 107 4.97 -4.38 7.32
N PHE A 108 4.88 -3.07 7.23
CA PHE A 108 4.88 -2.19 8.38
C PHE A 108 3.45 -1.90 8.84
N LYS A 109 3.18 -2.20 10.10
CA LYS A 109 1.94 -1.83 10.78
C LYS A 109 2.23 -0.65 11.69
N THR A 110 1.62 0.50 11.42
CA THR A 110 1.90 1.76 12.09
C THR A 110 0.63 2.36 12.71
N THR A 111 0.73 3.59 13.21
CA THR A 111 -0.43 4.36 13.66
C THR A 111 -1.33 4.83 12.52
N ASN A 112 -0.91 4.69 11.25
CA ASN A 112 -1.70 5.11 10.09
C ASN A 112 -3.06 4.43 10.03
N SER A 113 -3.12 3.11 10.20
CA SER A 113 -4.38 2.35 10.19
C SER A 113 -5.42 2.94 11.13
N ALA A 114 -5.03 3.22 12.38
CA ALA A 114 -5.96 3.67 13.41
C ALA A 114 -6.26 5.17 13.34
N LYS A 115 -5.34 5.99 12.85
CA LYS A 115 -5.47 7.45 12.90
C LYS A 115 -5.88 8.07 11.57
N ARG A 116 -5.41 7.52 10.44
CA ARG A 116 -5.48 8.16 9.12
C ARG A 116 -6.38 7.42 8.14
N MET A 117 -6.23 6.11 8.04
CA MET A 117 -7.04 5.31 7.11
C MET A 117 -8.55 5.37 7.42
N ILE A 118 -8.92 5.50 8.69
CA ILE A 118 -10.32 5.60 9.13
C ILE A 118 -10.99 6.90 8.66
N LYS A 119 -10.22 7.99 8.52
CA LYS A 119 -10.77 9.32 8.24
C LYS A 119 -11.23 9.50 6.79
N LYS A 120 -10.80 8.65 5.87
CA LYS A 120 -11.01 8.77 4.43
C LYS A 120 -10.56 10.12 3.83
N GLU A 121 -9.73 10.87 4.55
CA GLU A 121 -9.16 12.14 4.16
C GLU A 121 -7.64 12.03 4.17
N PHE A 122 -6.99 12.61 3.16
CA PHE A 122 -5.54 12.66 3.11
C PHE A 122 -5.00 13.48 4.30
N SER A 123 -3.90 13.03 4.86
CA SER A 123 -3.24 13.67 6.00
C SER A 123 -1.75 13.78 5.72
N ASP A 124 -1.19 14.97 5.90
CA ASP A 124 0.23 15.27 5.62
C ASP A 124 1.18 14.81 6.74
N ASP A 125 0.65 14.19 7.80
CA ASP A 125 1.39 13.76 8.99
C ASP A 125 1.55 12.24 9.11
N TRP A 126 1.57 11.50 7.99
CA TRP A 126 1.63 10.04 8.01
C TRP A 126 2.97 9.49 8.49
N VAL A 127 2.96 8.23 8.94
CA VAL A 127 4.16 7.46 9.23
C VAL A 127 4.64 6.78 7.94
N GLY A 128 5.84 7.12 7.50
CA GLY A 128 6.51 6.47 6.37
C GLY A 128 7.90 5.99 6.76
N ILE A 129 8.65 5.44 5.80
CA ILE A 129 10.03 4.99 6.03
C ILE A 129 11.03 6.12 5.74
N ALA A 130 11.99 6.30 6.64
CA ALA A 130 13.09 7.21 6.42
C ALA A 130 14.11 6.63 5.40
N PRO A 131 14.91 7.47 4.71
CA PRO A 131 15.93 6.99 3.76
C PRO A 131 16.90 5.96 4.36
N CYS A 132 17.28 6.10 5.62
CA CYS A 132 18.16 5.14 6.30
C CYS A 132 17.49 3.76 6.48
N ALA A 133 16.17 3.72 6.67
CA ALA A 133 15.42 2.48 6.77
C ALA A 133 15.33 1.80 5.41
N ALA A 134 15.04 2.56 4.34
CA ALA A 134 15.01 2.05 2.98
C ALA A 134 16.37 1.43 2.58
N GLN A 135 17.48 2.15 2.84
CA GLN A 135 18.82 1.64 2.58
C GLN A 135 19.11 0.36 3.37
N TYR A 136 18.76 0.31 4.65
CA TYR A 136 18.96 -0.87 5.47
C TYR A 136 18.19 -2.09 4.94
N LEU A 137 16.96 -1.92 4.46
CA LEU A 137 16.17 -2.99 3.85
C LEU A 137 16.83 -3.53 2.58
N VAL A 138 17.31 -2.64 1.69
CA VAL A 138 18.02 -3.00 0.46
C VAL A 138 19.31 -3.76 0.78
N ASP A 139 20.15 -3.28 1.71
CA ASP A 139 21.41 -3.89 2.11
C ASP A 139 21.23 -5.30 2.70
N ASN A 140 20.04 -5.59 3.25
CA ASN A 140 19.69 -6.89 3.82
C ASN A 140 18.82 -7.77 2.90
N GLY A 141 18.71 -7.42 1.61
CA GLY A 141 18.07 -8.25 0.59
C GLY A 141 16.54 -8.29 0.66
N VAL A 142 15.92 -7.31 1.29
CA VAL A 142 14.46 -7.15 1.24
C VAL A 142 14.07 -6.69 -0.16
N GLN A 143 13.13 -7.39 -0.77
CA GLN A 143 12.68 -7.18 -2.16
C GLN A 143 11.28 -6.59 -2.26
N PHE A 144 10.50 -6.71 -1.19
CA PHE A 144 9.13 -6.23 -1.14
C PHE A 144 8.83 -5.61 0.22
N VAL A 145 8.30 -4.41 0.19
CA VAL A 145 7.86 -3.68 1.38
C VAL A 145 6.44 -3.19 1.21
N GLY A 146 5.70 -3.11 2.31
CA GLY A 146 4.37 -2.51 2.33
C GLY A 146 4.13 -1.76 3.62
N ILE A 147 3.21 -0.83 3.59
CA ILE A 147 2.81 0.00 4.73
C ILE A 147 1.31 0.20 4.74
N ASP A 148 0.77 0.50 5.90
CA ASP A 148 -0.65 0.75 6.12
C ASP A 148 -1.02 2.23 5.85
N TYR A 149 -0.60 2.75 4.69
CA TYR A 149 -0.98 4.08 4.18
C TYR A 149 -0.92 4.13 2.65
N VAL A 150 -1.33 5.25 2.07
CA VAL A 150 -1.37 5.47 0.61
C VAL A 150 -0.01 5.72 -0.02
N THR A 151 1.03 5.94 0.78
CA THR A 151 2.42 6.10 0.35
C THR A 151 3.37 5.52 1.37
N ILE A 152 4.59 5.14 0.95
CA ILE A 152 5.58 4.49 1.80
C ILE A 152 6.67 5.45 2.29
N GLU A 153 6.95 6.52 1.57
CA GLU A 153 7.93 7.53 1.97
C GLU A 153 7.45 8.28 3.22
N ALA A 154 8.37 8.69 4.07
CA ALA A 154 8.05 9.63 5.13
C ALA A 154 7.80 11.03 4.55
N PRO A 155 6.90 11.84 5.15
CA PRO A 155 6.75 13.24 4.76
C PRO A 155 8.07 14.00 4.95
N GLU A 156 8.31 15.00 4.08
CA GLU A 156 9.50 15.88 4.13
C GLU A 156 9.49 16.82 5.35
#